data_d408686d8c2bc0bcdbfe60b7dfa978bd
#
_entry.id   d408686d8c2bc0bcdbfe60b7dfa978bd
#
_cell.length_a   1.000
_cell.length_b   1.000
_cell.length_c   1.000
_cell.angle_alpha   90.00
_cell.angle_beta   90.00
_cell.angle_gamma   90.00
#
_symmetry.space_group_name_H-M   'P 1'
#
loop_
_entity.id
_entity.type
_entity.pdbx_description
1 polymer ?
#
loop_
_entity_poly.entity_id
_entity_poly.type
_entity_poly.pdbx_seq_one_letter_code
_entity_poly.pdbx_strand_id
1 'polypeptide(L)'
;PTDAEEYVAIFSFEDLNLGTAVTVNFTGKYPVAVLSKADIRIDGKLVMTAADGDMKTSPGGGLDGGAAALGGAAGGYGGAIGKPGDGLGGGKISGGGASHATLGANGNNNGSNSGDPGVAVYNLSDSNIDMIGGSGGAGGQGRYRVGSGGAGGGALQLRSVGAVVLGQKALISMDGGRGGNATAG
;
A
#
# COMPACT_ATOMS: atom_id res chain seq x y z
N PRO A 1 -21.22 -13.13 -0.99
CA PRO A 1 -19.93 -12.78 -0.46
C PRO A 1 -19.03 -13.96 -0.73
N THR A 2 -18.17 -13.84 -1.71
CA THR A 2 -17.12 -14.83 -1.94
C THR A 2 -16.11 -14.59 -0.84
N ASP A 3 -15.97 -15.53 0.08
CA ASP A 3 -14.84 -15.61 1.00
C ASP A 3 -13.57 -15.62 0.14
N ALA A 4 -12.95 -14.47 -0.02
CA ALA A 4 -11.62 -14.41 -0.58
C ALA A 4 -10.72 -15.07 0.46
N GLU A 5 -10.26 -16.29 0.17
CA GLU A 5 -9.29 -16.96 1.02
C GLU A 5 -8.07 -16.04 1.16
N GLU A 6 -7.86 -15.53 2.36
CA GLU A 6 -6.71 -14.69 2.67
C GLU A 6 -5.48 -15.58 2.83
N TYR A 7 -4.63 -15.61 1.81
CA TYR A 7 -3.36 -16.32 1.87
C TYR A 7 -2.28 -15.42 2.44
N VAL A 8 -1.47 -15.96 3.33
CA VAL A 8 -0.26 -15.32 3.88
C VAL A 8 0.95 -16.15 3.49
N ALA A 9 1.97 -15.51 2.96
CA ALA A 9 3.26 -16.16 2.71
C ALA A 9 4.04 -16.28 4.04
N ILE A 10 4.29 -17.50 4.49
CA ILE A 10 4.96 -17.76 5.77
C ILE A 10 6.39 -18.24 5.53
N PHE A 11 7.35 -17.52 6.11
CA PHE A 11 8.75 -17.91 6.18
C PHE A 11 9.10 -18.27 7.62
N SER A 12 9.61 -19.49 7.84
CA SER A 12 9.93 -19.97 9.18
C SER A 12 11.43 -20.28 9.31
N PHE A 13 12.04 -19.82 10.38
CA PHE A 13 13.46 -19.94 10.67
C PHE A 13 13.67 -20.50 12.08
N GLU A 14 14.81 -21.12 12.31
CA GLU A 14 15.26 -21.42 13.69
C GLU A 14 15.66 -20.13 14.38
N ASP A 15 16.45 -19.31 13.68
CA ASP A 15 16.91 -18.01 14.08
C ASP A 15 17.05 -17.14 12.82
N LEU A 16 16.85 -15.83 12.91
CA LEU A 16 16.99 -14.93 11.78
C LEU A 16 17.89 -13.74 12.17
N ASN A 17 19.04 -13.64 11.49
CA ASN A 17 19.95 -12.52 11.66
C ASN A 17 20.29 -11.88 10.32
N LEU A 18 19.78 -10.66 10.08
CA LEU A 18 20.02 -9.87 8.90
C LEU A 18 21.07 -8.79 9.19
N GLY A 19 22.28 -9.01 8.70
CA GLY A 19 23.39 -8.06 8.87
C GLY A 19 23.18 -6.74 8.11
N THR A 20 23.93 -5.72 8.46
CA THR A 20 23.79 -4.32 7.97
C THR A 20 23.91 -4.14 6.46
N ALA A 21 24.59 -5.04 5.77
CA ALA A 21 24.77 -4.99 4.30
C ALA A 21 23.66 -5.74 3.54
N VAL A 22 22.73 -6.39 4.24
CA VAL A 22 21.68 -7.21 3.63
C VAL A 22 20.45 -6.38 3.34
N THR A 23 19.94 -6.50 2.12
CA THR A 23 18.61 -5.99 1.75
C THR A 23 17.78 -7.16 1.25
N VAL A 24 16.65 -7.39 1.91
CA VAL A 24 15.65 -8.39 1.50
C VAL A 24 14.51 -7.65 0.83
N ASN A 25 14.29 -7.94 -0.46
CA ASN A 25 13.16 -7.43 -1.21
C ASN A 25 12.08 -8.51 -1.29
N PHE A 26 10.92 -8.23 -0.78
CA PHE A 26 9.77 -9.10 -0.93
C PHE A 26 8.97 -8.67 -2.17
N THR A 27 8.58 -9.65 -2.99
CA THR A 27 7.78 -9.45 -4.19
C THR A 27 6.64 -10.45 -4.24
N GLY A 28 5.51 -10.05 -4.77
CA GLY A 28 4.33 -10.90 -4.89
C GLY A 28 3.05 -10.19 -4.48
N LYS A 29 2.01 -10.93 -4.18
CA LYS A 29 0.67 -10.39 -3.88
C LYS A 29 0.15 -10.68 -2.47
N TYR A 30 0.81 -11.57 -1.74
CA TYR A 30 0.35 -11.98 -0.42
C TYR A 30 1.09 -11.23 0.69
N PRO A 31 0.44 -10.93 1.83
CA PRO A 31 1.12 -10.51 3.04
C PRO A 31 2.22 -11.49 3.45
N VAL A 32 3.21 -11.00 4.16
CA VAL A 32 4.34 -11.83 4.58
C VAL A 32 4.37 -11.95 6.10
N ALA A 33 4.45 -13.19 6.60
CA ALA A 33 4.76 -13.49 7.98
C ALA A 33 6.15 -14.14 8.08
N VAL A 34 7.01 -13.57 8.90
CA VAL A 34 8.33 -14.11 9.23
C VAL A 34 8.29 -14.61 10.67
N LEU A 35 8.48 -15.91 10.83
CA LEU A 35 8.42 -16.59 12.11
C LEU A 35 9.81 -17.10 12.49
N SER A 36 10.21 -16.97 13.76
CA SER A 36 11.44 -17.54 14.28
C SER A 36 11.19 -18.31 15.58
N LYS A 37 11.86 -19.44 15.76
CA LYS A 37 11.86 -20.20 17.01
C LYS A 37 12.78 -19.59 18.08
N ALA A 38 13.76 -18.82 17.66
CA ALA A 38 14.63 -18.06 18.55
C ALA A 38 14.45 -16.57 18.29
N ASP A 39 15.52 -15.79 18.16
CA ASP A 39 15.45 -14.35 17.95
C ASP A 39 15.25 -14.00 16.45
N ILE A 40 14.72 -12.79 16.21
CA ILE A 40 14.81 -12.09 14.95
C ILE A 40 15.65 -10.84 15.18
N ARG A 41 16.81 -10.77 14.53
CA ARG A 41 17.66 -9.58 14.54
C ARG A 41 17.76 -8.99 13.15
N ILE A 42 17.41 -7.72 13.03
CA ILE A 42 17.46 -6.99 11.77
C ILE A 42 18.37 -5.77 11.95
N ASP A 43 19.54 -5.80 11.34
CA ASP A 43 20.46 -4.66 11.21
C ASP A 43 20.47 -4.13 9.76
N GLY A 44 19.89 -4.88 8.82
CA GLY A 44 19.78 -4.57 7.40
C GLY A 44 18.42 -3.98 7.00
N LYS A 45 17.99 -4.27 5.77
CA LYS A 45 16.76 -3.70 5.20
C LYS A 45 15.76 -4.77 4.81
N LEU A 46 14.49 -4.55 5.14
CA LEU A 46 13.34 -5.28 4.62
C LEU A 46 12.52 -4.31 3.78
N VAL A 47 12.25 -4.63 2.52
CA VAL A 47 11.61 -3.72 1.58
C VAL A 47 10.44 -4.40 0.87
N MET A 48 9.28 -3.76 0.91
CA MET A 48 8.05 -4.13 0.22
C MET A 48 7.49 -2.86 -0.42
N THR A 49 7.90 -2.53 -1.64
CA THR A 49 7.52 -1.28 -2.28
C THR A 49 6.34 -1.51 -3.21
N ALA A 50 5.31 -0.69 -3.08
CA ALA A 50 4.23 -0.61 -4.05
C ALA A 50 4.63 0.24 -5.25
N ALA A 51 3.97 0.02 -6.39
CA ALA A 51 4.22 0.79 -7.59
C ALA A 51 3.51 2.16 -7.54
N ASP A 52 4.18 3.16 -8.09
CA ASP A 52 3.61 4.49 -8.30
C ASP A 52 2.51 4.43 -9.38
N GLY A 53 1.56 5.35 -9.30
CA GLY A 53 0.56 5.55 -10.34
C GLY A 53 1.16 6.22 -11.58
N ASP A 54 0.56 5.94 -12.73
CA ASP A 54 0.99 6.50 -14.00
C ASP A 54 0.23 7.78 -14.37
N MET A 55 0.80 8.53 -15.31
CA MET A 55 0.19 9.72 -15.87
C MET A 55 -0.50 9.39 -17.19
N LYS A 56 -1.73 9.89 -17.36
CA LYS A 56 -2.45 9.79 -18.63
C LYS A 56 -2.25 11.02 -19.48
N THR A 57 -1.87 10.82 -20.73
CA THR A 57 -1.63 11.88 -21.71
C THR A 57 -2.72 12.04 -22.76
N SER A 58 -3.68 11.12 -22.84
CA SER A 58 -4.74 11.13 -23.88
C SER A 58 -6.15 11.13 -23.28
N PRO A 59 -7.14 11.77 -23.93
CA PRO A 59 -8.54 11.69 -23.53
C PRO A 59 -9.11 10.29 -23.68
N GLY A 60 -10.00 9.87 -22.81
CA GLY A 60 -10.89 8.73 -23.03
C GLY A 60 -10.43 7.34 -22.61
N GLY A 61 -9.22 7.11 -22.13
CA GLY A 61 -8.80 5.83 -21.54
C GLY A 61 -8.33 6.03 -20.08
N GLY A 62 -8.59 5.15 -19.18
CA GLY A 62 -7.98 5.12 -17.85
C GLY A 62 -6.61 4.47 -17.92
N LEU A 63 -5.70 4.86 -17.02
CA LEU A 63 -4.50 4.11 -16.72
C LEU A 63 -4.75 3.28 -15.46
N ASP A 64 -4.17 2.13 -15.41
CA ASP A 64 -4.19 1.31 -14.21
C ASP A 64 -3.49 2.05 -13.06
N GLY A 65 -3.99 1.90 -11.87
CA GLY A 65 -3.32 2.37 -10.67
C GLY A 65 -2.03 1.61 -10.44
N GLY A 66 -1.19 2.11 -9.55
CA GLY A 66 0.03 1.42 -9.16
C GLY A 66 -0.28 0.00 -8.66
N ALA A 67 0.58 -0.95 -8.95
CA ALA A 67 0.43 -2.31 -8.42
C ALA A 67 0.69 -2.34 -6.91
N ALA A 68 -0.17 -3.05 -6.18
CA ALA A 68 -0.03 -3.19 -4.74
C ALA A 68 1.29 -3.88 -4.35
N ALA A 69 1.83 -3.50 -3.21
CA ALA A 69 2.82 -4.31 -2.52
C ALA A 69 2.15 -5.54 -1.87
N LEU A 70 2.94 -6.43 -1.29
CA LEU A 70 2.49 -7.67 -0.68
C LEU A 70 1.36 -7.44 0.34
N GLY A 71 0.18 -7.94 0.06
CA GLY A 71 -1.00 -7.76 0.88
C GLY A 71 -1.61 -6.36 0.86
N GLY A 72 -1.05 -5.43 0.09
CA GLY A 72 -1.64 -4.11 -0.10
C GLY A 72 -2.70 -4.10 -1.20
N ALA A 73 -3.52 -3.07 -1.22
CA ALA A 73 -4.53 -2.88 -2.24
C ALA A 73 -4.02 -2.02 -3.42
N ALA A 74 -4.43 -2.34 -4.63
CA ALA A 74 -4.07 -1.58 -5.81
C ALA A 74 -4.61 -0.15 -5.76
N GLY A 75 -3.90 0.79 -6.40
CA GLY A 75 -4.39 2.15 -6.62
C GLY A 75 -5.56 2.19 -7.58
N GLY A 76 -6.29 3.30 -7.58
CA GLY A 76 -7.38 3.53 -8.50
C GLY A 76 -6.90 3.87 -9.92
N TYR A 77 -7.80 3.83 -10.87
CA TYR A 77 -7.51 4.21 -12.25
C TYR A 77 -7.67 5.71 -12.47
N GLY A 78 -6.76 6.30 -13.26
CA GLY A 78 -6.95 7.64 -13.81
C GLY A 78 -7.83 7.59 -15.09
N GLY A 79 -8.51 8.67 -15.41
CA GLY A 79 -9.33 8.77 -16.62
C GLY A 79 -10.30 9.93 -16.61
N ALA A 80 -11.22 9.97 -17.59
CA ALA A 80 -12.27 11.00 -17.66
C ALA A 80 -13.20 10.95 -16.43
N ILE A 81 -13.42 9.75 -15.90
CA ILE A 81 -14.08 9.52 -14.62
C ILE A 81 -13.07 8.76 -13.77
N GLY A 82 -12.60 9.37 -12.70
CA GLY A 82 -11.70 8.73 -11.75
C GLY A 82 -12.37 7.49 -11.13
N LYS A 83 -11.58 6.48 -10.90
CA LYS A 83 -12.03 5.28 -10.20
C LYS A 83 -11.51 5.25 -8.77
N PRO A 84 -12.23 4.62 -7.87
CA PRO A 84 -11.76 4.48 -6.51
C PRO A 84 -10.47 3.65 -6.46
N GLY A 85 -9.71 3.84 -5.41
CA GLY A 85 -8.64 2.92 -5.02
C GLY A 85 -9.21 1.70 -4.31
N ASP A 86 -8.51 0.58 -4.41
CA ASP A 86 -8.90 -0.66 -3.75
C ASP A 86 -8.52 -0.66 -2.26
N GLY A 87 -9.09 -1.61 -1.53
CA GLY A 87 -8.89 -1.78 -0.09
C GLY A 87 -9.98 -1.13 0.76
N LEU A 88 -10.05 -1.50 2.04
CA LEU A 88 -11.08 -1.04 2.97
C LEU A 88 -11.10 0.48 3.14
N GLY A 89 -9.94 1.12 3.14
CA GLY A 89 -9.78 2.57 3.22
C GLY A 89 -9.46 3.21 1.88
N GLY A 90 -9.78 2.60 0.74
CA GLY A 90 -9.48 3.14 -0.59
C GLY A 90 -10.10 4.51 -0.82
N GLY A 91 -9.36 5.42 -1.46
CA GLY A 91 -9.89 6.72 -1.89
C GLY A 91 -11.05 6.52 -2.86
N LYS A 92 -12.12 7.30 -2.73
CA LYS A 92 -13.36 7.01 -3.47
C LYS A 92 -13.37 7.56 -4.88
N ILE A 93 -13.14 8.84 -5.06
CA ILE A 93 -13.22 9.50 -6.37
C ILE A 93 -12.27 10.70 -6.45
N SER A 94 -11.99 11.13 -7.68
CA SER A 94 -11.37 12.42 -8.00
C SER A 94 -10.05 12.70 -7.26
N GLY A 95 -9.19 11.70 -7.15
CA GLY A 95 -7.90 11.85 -6.48
C GLY A 95 -7.98 11.87 -4.96
N GLY A 96 -9.08 11.40 -4.37
CA GLY A 96 -9.19 11.25 -2.92
C GLY A 96 -8.13 10.31 -2.36
N GLY A 97 -7.52 10.68 -1.25
CA GLY A 97 -6.49 9.90 -0.57
C GLY A 97 -7.07 8.63 0.08
N ALA A 98 -6.25 7.60 0.17
CA ALA A 98 -6.59 6.41 0.96
C ALA A 98 -6.56 6.71 2.45
N SER A 99 -7.41 6.04 3.20
CA SER A 99 -7.40 6.04 4.67
C SER A 99 -6.73 4.78 5.21
N HIS A 100 -6.10 4.90 6.35
CA HIS A 100 -5.57 3.75 7.11
C HIS A 100 -5.78 4.00 8.60
N ALA A 101 -4.76 4.48 9.32
CA ALA A 101 -4.91 4.87 10.74
C ALA A 101 -5.65 6.22 10.89
N THR A 102 -5.63 7.05 9.85
CA THR A 102 -6.34 8.33 9.76
C THR A 102 -7.08 8.43 8.44
N LEU A 103 -8.04 9.33 8.37
CA LEU A 103 -8.74 9.61 7.12
C LEU A 103 -7.77 10.18 6.08
N GLY A 104 -7.94 9.75 4.83
CA GLY A 104 -7.21 10.30 3.69
C GLY A 104 -7.61 11.75 3.42
N ALA A 105 -6.80 12.45 2.64
CA ALA A 105 -7.10 13.82 2.22
C ALA A 105 -8.14 13.83 1.09
N ASN A 106 -8.94 14.88 1.04
CA ASN A 106 -9.83 15.13 -0.09
C ASN A 106 -9.01 15.43 -1.35
N GLY A 107 -9.43 14.89 -2.48
CA GLY A 107 -8.92 15.29 -3.78
C GLY A 107 -9.39 16.71 -4.13
N ASN A 108 -8.59 17.42 -4.93
CA ASN A 108 -8.94 18.76 -5.42
C ASN A 108 -9.33 18.69 -6.90
N ASN A 109 -10.50 19.22 -7.24
CA ASN A 109 -10.96 19.39 -8.60
C ASN A 109 -11.28 20.88 -8.84
N ASN A 110 -10.38 21.63 -9.48
CA ASN A 110 -10.54 23.04 -9.83
C ASN A 110 -11.06 23.94 -8.70
N GLY A 111 -10.50 23.81 -7.49
CA GLY A 111 -10.90 24.60 -6.34
C GLY A 111 -12.11 24.08 -5.57
N SER A 112 -12.77 23.04 -6.04
CA SER A 112 -13.78 22.32 -5.29
C SER A 112 -13.17 21.06 -4.69
N ASN A 113 -13.33 20.84 -3.39
CA ASN A 113 -12.96 19.58 -2.73
C ASN A 113 -13.94 18.47 -3.16
N SER A 114 -13.81 18.00 -4.39
CA SER A 114 -14.75 17.03 -4.97
C SER A 114 -14.26 15.58 -4.90
N GLY A 115 -13.03 15.36 -4.46
CA GLY A 115 -12.49 14.02 -4.28
C GLY A 115 -12.75 13.49 -2.88
N ASP A 116 -13.57 12.45 -2.77
CA ASP A 116 -13.84 11.82 -1.47
C ASP A 116 -12.69 10.91 -1.07
N PRO A 117 -12.14 11.06 0.15
CA PRO A 117 -11.17 10.12 0.69
C PRO A 117 -11.82 8.79 1.05
N GLY A 118 -11.02 7.79 1.29
CA GLY A 118 -11.45 6.58 1.96
C GLY A 118 -12.01 6.90 3.35
N VAL A 119 -13.04 6.18 3.77
CA VAL A 119 -13.71 6.43 5.06
C VAL A 119 -13.42 5.37 6.11
N ALA A 120 -12.93 4.20 5.71
CA ALA A 120 -12.59 3.16 6.66
C ALA A 120 -11.24 3.49 7.32
N VAL A 121 -11.22 3.47 8.64
CA VAL A 121 -10.01 3.59 9.46
C VAL A 121 -9.82 2.25 10.15
N TYR A 122 -8.63 1.68 10.02
CA TYR A 122 -8.31 0.42 10.68
C TYR A 122 -8.19 0.61 12.18
N ASN A 123 -8.94 -0.15 12.93
CA ASN A 123 -8.84 -0.15 14.38
C ASN A 123 -7.76 -1.14 14.83
N LEU A 124 -6.60 -0.62 15.19
CA LEU A 124 -5.46 -1.44 15.65
C LEU A 124 -5.67 -2.06 17.05
N SER A 125 -6.79 -1.77 17.71
CA SER A 125 -7.11 -2.34 19.03
C SER A 125 -7.78 -3.71 18.95
N ASP A 126 -8.13 -4.18 17.75
CA ASP A 126 -8.72 -5.50 17.57
C ASP A 126 -7.65 -6.58 17.70
N SER A 127 -7.83 -7.51 18.63
CA SER A 127 -6.87 -8.59 18.89
C SER A 127 -6.76 -9.60 17.75
N ASN A 128 -7.63 -9.51 16.77
CA ASN A 128 -7.65 -10.28 15.52
C ASN A 128 -7.09 -9.39 14.40
N ILE A 129 -5.80 -9.07 14.48
CA ILE A 129 -5.14 -8.27 13.45
C ILE A 129 -4.96 -9.15 12.23
N ASP A 130 -5.90 -9.06 11.31
CA ASP A 130 -5.72 -9.56 9.95
C ASP A 130 -4.54 -8.80 9.33
N MET A 131 -3.68 -9.51 8.61
CA MET A 131 -2.52 -8.91 7.94
C MET A 131 -3.02 -8.12 6.71
N ILE A 132 -3.53 -6.92 6.96
CA ILE A 132 -4.11 -6.05 5.94
C ILE A 132 -3.06 -5.01 5.54
N GLY A 133 -2.74 -4.96 4.26
CA GLY A 133 -1.89 -3.92 3.69
C GLY A 133 -2.61 -2.58 3.56
N GLY A 134 -1.88 -1.55 3.16
CA GLY A 134 -2.41 -0.23 2.91
C GLY A 134 -3.43 -0.22 1.77
N SER A 135 -4.32 0.74 1.78
CA SER A 135 -5.31 0.97 0.72
C SER A 135 -4.76 1.87 -0.38
N GLY A 136 -5.26 1.72 -1.60
CA GLY A 136 -4.88 2.55 -2.74
C GLY A 136 -5.62 3.90 -2.76
N GLY A 137 -4.98 4.92 -3.33
CA GLY A 137 -5.60 6.21 -3.61
C GLY A 137 -6.50 6.17 -4.84
N ALA A 138 -7.48 7.06 -4.93
CA ALA A 138 -8.31 7.20 -6.12
C ALA A 138 -7.54 7.86 -7.28
N GLY A 139 -7.87 7.49 -8.51
CA GLY A 139 -7.39 8.19 -9.71
C GLY A 139 -8.01 9.58 -9.85
N GLY A 140 -7.29 10.49 -10.48
CA GLY A 140 -7.79 11.82 -10.80
C GLY A 140 -8.94 11.80 -11.77
N GLN A 141 -9.77 12.84 -11.77
CA GLN A 141 -10.88 13.03 -12.69
C GLN A 141 -10.61 14.21 -13.61
N GLY A 142 -10.76 14.02 -14.90
CA GLY A 142 -10.56 15.11 -15.85
C GLY A 142 -10.60 14.64 -17.31
N ARG A 143 -10.72 15.58 -18.23
CA ARG A 143 -10.71 15.27 -19.66
C ARG A 143 -9.30 15.05 -20.20
N TYR A 144 -8.31 15.68 -19.61
CA TYR A 144 -6.93 15.69 -20.09
C TYR A 144 -5.97 15.47 -18.91
N ARG A 145 -4.90 14.69 -19.15
CA ARG A 145 -3.74 14.58 -18.26
C ARG A 145 -4.05 14.38 -16.78
N VAL A 146 -4.71 13.30 -16.50
CA VAL A 146 -5.01 12.87 -15.13
C VAL A 146 -4.04 11.76 -14.70
N GLY A 147 -3.64 11.76 -13.46
CA GLY A 147 -2.85 10.69 -12.86
C GLY A 147 -3.73 9.59 -12.28
N SER A 148 -3.26 8.36 -12.33
CA SER A 148 -3.87 7.25 -11.60
C SER A 148 -3.52 7.32 -10.11
N GLY A 149 -4.28 6.63 -9.28
CA GLY A 149 -3.96 6.50 -7.87
C GLY A 149 -2.68 5.69 -7.63
N GLY A 150 -1.98 5.96 -6.56
CA GLY A 150 -0.89 5.13 -6.07
C GLY A 150 -1.43 3.91 -5.31
N ALA A 151 -0.67 2.83 -5.30
CA ALA A 151 -1.04 1.60 -4.63
C ALA A 151 -0.86 1.66 -3.12
N GLY A 152 -1.55 0.78 -2.42
CA GLY A 152 -1.35 0.57 -0.99
C GLY A 152 -0.01 -0.11 -0.68
N GLY A 153 0.56 0.19 0.47
CA GLY A 153 1.75 -0.47 0.99
C GLY A 153 1.47 -1.91 1.44
N GLY A 154 2.52 -2.71 1.58
CA GLY A 154 2.40 -4.12 1.96
C GLY A 154 2.10 -4.36 3.44
N ALA A 155 1.92 -5.62 3.79
CA ALA A 155 1.74 -6.08 5.17
C ALA A 155 2.83 -7.08 5.56
N LEU A 156 3.48 -6.82 6.69
CA LEU A 156 4.53 -7.67 7.26
C LEU A 156 4.26 -7.96 8.72
N GLN A 157 4.38 -9.20 9.10
CA GLN A 157 4.41 -9.64 10.49
C GLN A 157 5.78 -10.24 10.81
N LEU A 158 6.40 -9.79 11.88
CA LEU A 158 7.58 -10.40 12.46
C LEU A 158 7.19 -11.01 13.81
N ARG A 159 7.36 -12.32 13.96
CA ARG A 159 7.02 -13.03 15.19
C ARG A 159 8.14 -13.98 15.60
N SER A 160 8.54 -13.89 16.83
CA SER A 160 9.63 -14.69 17.41
C SER A 160 9.19 -15.28 18.74
N VAL A 161 9.71 -16.44 19.08
CA VAL A 161 9.60 -17.00 20.46
C VAL A 161 10.52 -16.25 21.41
N GLY A 162 11.67 -15.81 20.91
CA GLY A 162 12.60 -14.95 21.63
C GLY A 162 12.28 -13.45 21.43
N ALA A 163 13.28 -12.67 21.11
CA ALA A 163 13.16 -11.24 20.89
C ALA A 163 13.12 -10.87 19.40
N VAL A 164 12.43 -9.78 19.07
CA VAL A 164 12.59 -9.07 17.80
C VAL A 164 13.42 -7.82 18.05
N VAL A 165 14.63 -7.77 17.51
CA VAL A 165 15.60 -6.70 17.72
C VAL A 165 15.85 -5.96 16.41
N LEU A 166 15.56 -4.67 16.39
CA LEU A 166 15.89 -3.78 15.29
C LEU A 166 17.17 -3.00 15.66
N GLY A 167 18.24 -3.20 14.89
CA GLY A 167 19.48 -2.49 15.08
C GLY A 167 19.40 -1.04 14.57
N GLN A 168 20.41 -0.23 14.89
CA GLN A 168 20.41 1.21 14.55
C GLN A 168 20.31 1.51 13.05
N LYS A 169 20.71 0.59 12.18
CA LYS A 169 20.64 0.75 10.71
C LYS A 169 19.50 -0.03 10.09
N ALA A 170 18.66 -0.68 10.90
CA ALA A 170 17.52 -1.41 10.40
C ALA A 170 16.55 -0.48 9.69
N LEU A 171 16.08 -0.91 8.53
CA LEU A 171 15.02 -0.23 7.78
C LEU A 171 13.95 -1.26 7.43
N ILE A 172 12.73 -0.99 7.83
CA ILE A 172 11.55 -1.74 7.34
C ILE A 172 10.71 -0.74 6.56
N SER A 173 10.70 -0.88 5.22
CA SER A 173 9.94 -0.03 4.31
C SER A 173 8.82 -0.83 3.68
N MET A 174 7.59 -0.39 3.90
CA MET A 174 6.36 -0.95 3.34
C MET A 174 5.54 0.17 2.70
N ASP A 175 6.23 1.05 1.98
CA ASP A 175 5.67 2.26 1.44
C ASP A 175 4.62 1.97 0.36
N GLY A 176 3.52 2.71 0.40
CA GLY A 176 2.59 2.80 -0.71
C GLY A 176 3.19 3.57 -1.88
N GLY A 177 2.67 3.32 -3.07
CA GLY A 177 3.03 4.05 -4.27
C GLY A 177 2.50 5.48 -4.25
N ARG A 178 3.16 6.37 -4.96
CA ARG A 178 2.69 7.74 -5.17
C ARG A 178 1.60 7.76 -6.23
N GLY A 179 0.68 8.69 -6.13
CA GLY A 179 -0.24 8.98 -7.24
C GLY A 179 0.53 9.53 -8.46
N GLY A 180 0.06 9.20 -9.66
CA GLY A 180 0.61 9.73 -10.89
C GLY A 180 0.42 11.24 -10.99
N ASN A 181 1.40 11.94 -11.55
CA ASN A 181 1.32 13.39 -11.73
C ASN A 181 0.38 13.74 -12.88
N ALA A 182 -0.52 14.70 -12.65
CA ALA A 182 -1.18 15.42 -13.74
C ALA A 182 -0.23 16.50 -14.24
N THR A 183 0.16 16.50 -15.53
CA THR A 183 0.89 17.65 -16.08
C THR A 183 -0.11 18.71 -16.51
N ALA A 184 0.16 19.97 -16.12
CA ALA A 184 -0.54 21.11 -16.68
C ALA A 184 -0.41 21.12 -18.21
N GLY A 185 -1.50 21.24 -18.92
CA GLY A 185 -1.54 21.45 -20.36
C GLY A 185 -1.28 22.88 -20.73
#